data_b8917779d65545f385db1d6dc228c847
#
_entry.id   b8917779d65545f385db1d6dc228c847
#
_cell.length_a   1.000
_cell.length_b   1.000
_cell.length_c   1.000
_cell.angle_alpha   90.00
_cell.angle_beta   90.00
_cell.angle_gamma   90.00
#
_symmetry.space_group_name_H-M   'P 1'
#
loop_
_entity.id
_entity.type
_entity.pdbx_description
1 polymer ?
#
loop_
_entity_poly.entity_id
_entity_poly.type
_entity_poly.pdbx_seq_one_letter_code
_entity_poly.pdbx_strand_id
1 'polypeptide(L)'
;MAAHIQALDGKGAQYESAGGTYNMYGMVQLDDEVEISVERVGRVAHSGMVLEVTSRIDGNIVSRGTAIVRAPKSAFVYPGQGIQQQGMVLDERAKSPAARDVWERADKVTCEKLGFSILAVVRDNPKELTANGVTYRHPEGLLNLTQFTQVALATVAFAQTARLREAGA
;
A
#
# COMPACT_ATOMS: atom_id res chain seq x y z
N MET A 1 -2.61 -24.01 0.32
CA MET A 1 -2.72 -23.11 1.51
C MET A 1 -2.88 -21.65 1.12
N ALA A 2 -1.99 -21.05 0.33
CA ALA A 2 -2.10 -19.63 -0.08
C ALA A 2 -3.45 -19.27 -0.75
N ALA A 3 -3.90 -20.06 -1.73
CA ALA A 3 -5.18 -19.83 -2.41
C ALA A 3 -6.41 -19.89 -1.48
N HIS A 4 -6.35 -20.72 -0.46
CA HIS A 4 -7.44 -20.87 0.52
C HIS A 4 -7.48 -19.69 1.50
N ILE A 5 -6.31 -19.19 1.91
CA ILE A 5 -6.18 -17.99 2.74
C ILE A 5 -6.69 -16.77 1.98
N GLN A 6 -6.39 -16.67 0.70
CA GLN A 6 -6.87 -15.61 -0.19
C GLN A 6 -8.41 -15.61 -0.31
N ALA A 7 -9.03 -16.79 -0.38
CA ALA A 7 -10.49 -16.94 -0.38
C ALA A 7 -11.13 -16.53 0.95
N LEU A 8 -10.47 -16.76 2.09
CA LEU A 8 -10.97 -16.40 3.42
C LEU A 8 -10.90 -14.90 3.72
N ASP A 9 -9.95 -14.18 3.15
CA ASP A 9 -9.71 -12.76 3.45
C ASP A 9 -10.26 -11.82 2.35
N GLY A 10 -10.54 -12.32 1.17
CA GLY A 10 -11.13 -11.55 0.05
C GLY A 10 -10.26 -10.41 -0.50
N LYS A 11 -9.03 -10.24 0.01
CA LYS A 11 -8.17 -9.09 -0.27
C LYS A 11 -6.95 -9.37 -1.13
N GLY A 12 -6.75 -10.60 -1.59
CA GLY A 12 -5.62 -10.95 -2.45
C GLY A 12 -4.22 -10.76 -1.81
N ALA A 13 -4.16 -10.54 -0.49
CA ALA A 13 -2.91 -10.36 0.19
C ALA A 13 -2.06 -11.65 0.19
N GLN A 14 -0.78 -11.50 -0.09
CA GLN A 14 0.17 -12.61 0.07
C GLN A 14 0.46 -12.78 1.56
N TYR A 15 0.10 -13.94 2.11
CA TYR A 15 0.39 -14.27 3.50
C TYR A 15 1.60 -15.17 3.61
N GLU A 16 2.42 -14.91 4.63
CA GLU A 16 3.59 -15.70 4.96
C GLU A 16 3.32 -16.52 6.22
N SER A 17 3.82 -17.75 6.28
CA SER A 17 3.80 -18.55 7.50
C SER A 17 4.79 -17.98 8.50
N ALA A 18 4.30 -17.60 9.68
CA ALA A 18 5.09 -17.05 10.78
C ALA A 18 5.37 -18.09 11.89
N GLY A 19 4.81 -19.28 11.77
CA GLY A 19 4.98 -20.35 12.74
C GLY A 19 3.74 -21.24 12.85
N GLY A 20 3.79 -22.24 13.70
CA GLY A 20 2.67 -23.14 13.93
C GLY A 20 3.06 -24.38 14.72
N THR A 21 2.07 -25.21 14.96
CA THR A 21 2.22 -26.53 15.56
C THR A 21 1.69 -27.59 14.60
N TYR A 22 2.23 -28.77 14.66
CA TYR A 22 1.77 -29.86 13.81
C TYR A 22 1.90 -31.18 14.55
N ASN A 23 0.80 -31.92 14.64
CA ASN A 23 0.75 -33.22 15.27
C ASN A 23 0.29 -34.25 14.24
N MET A 24 1.01 -35.34 14.12
CA MET A 24 0.65 -36.48 13.28
C MET A 24 -0.01 -37.55 14.17
N TYR A 25 -1.12 -38.09 13.68
CA TYR A 25 -1.90 -39.16 14.32
C TYR A 25 -1.93 -40.44 13.50
N GLY A 26 -1.60 -40.34 12.21
CA GLY A 26 -1.54 -41.47 11.29
C GLY A 26 -0.47 -41.29 10.24
N MET A 27 -0.16 -42.35 9.53
CA MET A 27 0.75 -42.33 8.39
C MET A 27 -0.03 -42.02 7.10
N VAL A 28 0.57 -41.26 6.21
CA VAL A 28 0.12 -41.02 4.85
C VAL A 28 0.96 -41.89 3.95
N GLN A 29 0.32 -42.71 3.12
CA GLN A 29 1.00 -43.58 2.16
C GLN A 29 1.01 -42.96 0.77
N LEU A 30 1.79 -43.54 -0.13
CA LEU A 30 1.77 -43.13 -1.52
C LEU A 30 0.37 -43.44 -2.10
N ASP A 31 -0.15 -42.53 -2.91
CA ASP A 31 -1.49 -42.59 -3.53
C ASP A 31 -2.69 -42.39 -2.57
N ASP A 32 -2.48 -42.07 -1.28
CA ASP A 32 -3.58 -41.69 -0.42
C ASP A 32 -4.18 -40.33 -0.85
N GLU A 33 -5.50 -40.27 -0.92
CA GLU A 33 -6.22 -38.99 -1.10
C GLU A 33 -6.39 -38.28 0.24
N VAL A 34 -5.73 -37.14 0.37
CA VAL A 34 -5.72 -36.35 1.61
C VAL A 34 -6.66 -35.17 1.52
N GLU A 35 -7.75 -35.21 2.27
CA GLU A 35 -8.62 -34.07 2.44
C GLU A 35 -8.01 -33.10 3.47
N ILE A 36 -7.83 -31.82 3.08
CA ILE A 36 -7.30 -30.79 3.98
C ILE A 36 -8.35 -29.73 4.24
N SER A 37 -8.77 -29.58 5.50
CA SER A 37 -9.62 -28.49 5.97
C SER A 37 -8.77 -27.42 6.67
N VAL A 38 -9.08 -26.15 6.41
CA VAL A 38 -8.43 -24.99 7.01
C VAL A 38 -9.48 -24.05 7.54
N GLU A 39 -9.43 -23.77 8.83
CA GLU A 39 -10.38 -22.89 9.51
C GLU A 39 -9.63 -21.76 10.23
N ARG A 40 -10.18 -20.54 10.16
CA ARG A 40 -9.65 -19.43 10.94
C ARG A 40 -10.17 -19.51 12.36
N VAL A 41 -9.30 -19.82 13.32
CA VAL A 41 -9.67 -19.98 14.74
C VAL A 41 -9.27 -18.79 15.62
N GLY A 42 -8.47 -17.85 15.09
CA GLY A 42 -8.07 -16.70 15.90
C GLY A 42 -7.34 -15.62 15.11
N ARG A 43 -6.96 -14.57 15.84
CA ARG A 43 -6.11 -13.47 15.34
C ARG A 43 -4.94 -13.26 16.31
N VAL A 44 -3.81 -12.87 15.76
CA VAL A 44 -2.64 -12.39 16.52
C VAL A 44 -2.37 -10.93 16.18
N ALA A 45 -1.62 -10.25 17.04
CA ALA A 45 -1.22 -8.87 16.84
C ALA A 45 -0.60 -8.65 15.44
N HIS A 46 -0.71 -7.43 14.92
CA HIS A 46 -0.16 -7.02 13.62
C HIS A 46 -0.74 -7.77 12.40
N SER A 47 -2.08 -7.87 12.35
CA SER A 47 -2.82 -8.43 11.21
C SER A 47 -2.52 -9.90 10.91
N GLY A 48 -2.09 -10.66 11.92
CA GLY A 48 -1.90 -12.10 11.79
C GLY A 48 -3.20 -12.86 12.03
N MET A 49 -3.28 -14.05 11.44
CA MET A 49 -4.35 -15.00 11.63
C MET A 49 -3.82 -16.31 12.18
N VAL A 50 -4.60 -16.97 13.03
CA VAL A 50 -4.36 -18.34 13.46
C VAL A 50 -5.34 -19.23 12.71
N LEU A 51 -4.78 -20.18 11.98
CA LEU A 51 -5.53 -21.16 11.20
C LEU A 51 -5.38 -22.52 11.87
N GLU A 52 -6.47 -23.25 12.03
CA GLU A 52 -6.43 -24.67 12.30
C GLU A 52 -6.41 -25.42 10.97
N VAL A 53 -5.47 -26.34 10.83
CA VAL A 53 -5.30 -27.20 9.66
C VAL A 53 -5.51 -28.63 10.09
N THR A 54 -6.47 -29.33 9.47
CA THR A 54 -6.75 -30.73 9.73
C THR A 54 -6.67 -31.51 8.43
N SER A 55 -5.91 -32.58 8.42
CA SER A 55 -5.82 -33.51 7.28
C SER A 55 -6.52 -34.82 7.63
N ARG A 56 -7.27 -35.34 6.67
CA ARG A 56 -8.02 -36.62 6.80
C ARG A 56 -7.74 -37.52 5.60
N ILE A 57 -7.78 -38.82 5.88
CA ILE A 57 -7.80 -39.89 4.87
C ILE A 57 -9.00 -40.78 5.23
N ASP A 58 -9.90 -41.00 4.29
CA ASP A 58 -11.14 -41.78 4.51
C ASP A 58 -11.94 -41.32 5.75
N GLY A 59 -11.98 -40.00 5.96
CA GLY A 59 -12.68 -39.40 7.11
C GLY A 59 -11.89 -39.43 8.43
N ASN A 60 -10.80 -40.19 8.56
CA ASN A 60 -9.98 -40.29 9.75
C ASN A 60 -8.93 -39.17 9.79
N ILE A 61 -8.77 -38.52 10.94
CA ILE A 61 -7.76 -37.48 11.11
C ILE A 61 -6.38 -38.11 11.15
N VAL A 62 -5.54 -37.75 10.18
CA VAL A 62 -4.13 -38.18 10.12
C VAL A 62 -3.16 -37.11 10.62
N SER A 63 -3.59 -35.84 10.58
CA SER A 63 -2.85 -34.74 11.20
C SER A 63 -3.74 -33.59 11.60
N ARG A 64 -3.33 -32.87 12.63
CA ARG A 64 -3.95 -31.58 13.01
C ARG A 64 -2.88 -30.64 13.56
N GLY A 65 -3.01 -29.38 13.24
CA GLY A 65 -2.09 -28.37 13.71
C GLY A 65 -2.66 -26.98 13.59
N THR A 66 -1.89 -26.01 14.05
CA THR A 66 -2.17 -24.59 13.87
C THR A 66 -1.10 -23.96 13.02
N ALA A 67 -1.48 -23.05 12.14
CA ALA A 67 -0.57 -22.20 11.40
C ALA A 67 -0.83 -20.74 11.76
N ILE A 68 0.22 -20.01 12.08
CA ILE A 68 0.16 -18.55 12.21
C ILE A 68 0.60 -17.98 10.87
N VAL A 69 -0.28 -17.21 10.25
CA VAL A 69 0.00 -16.51 8.99
C VAL A 69 -0.12 -15.02 9.19
N ARG A 70 0.75 -14.25 8.55
CA ARG A 70 0.78 -12.79 8.61
C ARG A 70 0.91 -12.21 7.22
N ALA A 71 0.28 -11.07 6.99
CA ALA A 71 0.60 -10.27 5.82
C ALA A 71 2.06 -9.78 5.94
N PRO A 72 2.82 -9.78 4.85
CA PRO A 72 4.15 -9.19 4.85
C PRO A 72 4.06 -7.73 5.26
N LYS A 73 5.06 -7.26 6.01
CA LYS A 73 5.17 -5.85 6.36
C LYS A 73 5.70 -5.10 5.15
N SER A 74 4.92 -4.16 4.64
CA SER A 74 5.34 -3.26 3.57
C SER A 74 5.68 -1.89 4.15
N ALA A 75 6.76 -1.29 3.69
CA ALA A 75 7.12 0.09 3.96
C ALA A 75 7.18 0.85 2.64
N PHE A 76 6.45 1.95 2.53
CA PHE A 76 6.55 2.84 1.39
C PHE A 76 7.63 3.88 1.66
N VAL A 77 8.64 3.90 0.83
CA VAL A 77 9.75 4.86 0.91
C VAL A 77 9.66 5.82 -0.26
N TYR A 78 9.68 7.11 0.06
CA TYR A 78 9.59 8.18 -0.93
C TYR A 78 10.89 8.98 -0.96
N PRO A 79 11.32 9.43 -2.14
CA PRO A 79 12.51 10.26 -2.25
C PRO A 79 12.28 11.64 -1.63
N GLY A 80 13.36 12.22 -1.12
CA GLY A 80 13.36 13.55 -0.53
C GLY A 80 13.58 14.68 -1.54
N GLN A 81 13.84 15.87 -1.00
CA GLN A 81 14.16 17.08 -1.78
C GLN A 81 15.43 16.87 -2.61
N GLY A 82 15.42 17.37 -3.84
CA GLY A 82 16.52 17.28 -4.82
C GLY A 82 16.15 16.52 -6.09
N ILE A 83 15.00 15.83 -6.10
CA ILE A 83 14.53 15.06 -7.26
C ILE A 83 13.30 15.64 -7.95
N GLN A 84 12.85 16.80 -7.47
CA GLN A 84 11.65 17.45 -8.02
C GLN A 84 11.87 17.86 -9.49
N GLN A 85 10.86 17.59 -10.29
CA GLN A 85 10.86 17.93 -11.71
C GLN A 85 9.50 18.50 -12.12
N GLN A 86 9.53 19.39 -13.12
CA GLN A 86 8.30 19.89 -13.71
C GLN A 86 7.47 18.72 -14.25
N GLY A 87 6.17 18.74 -13.95
CA GLY A 87 5.25 17.69 -14.40
C GLY A 87 5.34 16.35 -13.66
N MET A 88 6.16 16.24 -12.59
CA MET A 88 6.34 14.98 -11.87
C MET A 88 5.01 14.36 -11.44
N VAL A 89 4.84 13.07 -11.76
CA VAL A 89 3.69 12.22 -11.34
C VAL A 89 2.32 12.68 -11.89
N LEU A 90 2.24 13.66 -12.77
CA LEU A 90 0.97 14.09 -13.36
C LEU A 90 0.38 13.06 -14.33
N ASP A 91 1.19 12.22 -14.93
CA ASP A 91 0.76 11.08 -15.74
C ASP A 91 0.06 9.99 -14.89
N GLU A 92 0.53 9.76 -13.67
CA GLU A 92 -0.16 8.87 -12.70
C GLU A 92 -1.50 9.44 -12.25
N ARG A 93 -1.57 10.76 -12.02
CA ARG A 93 -2.82 11.47 -11.75
C ARG A 93 -3.84 11.26 -12.87
N ALA A 94 -3.41 11.24 -14.12
CA ALA A 94 -4.30 11.03 -15.26
C ALA A 94 -4.89 9.60 -15.29
N LYS A 95 -4.15 8.61 -14.80
CA LYS A 95 -4.49 7.18 -14.87
C LYS A 95 -5.20 6.64 -13.63
N SER A 96 -4.99 7.23 -12.44
CA SER A 96 -5.53 6.75 -11.16
C SER A 96 -6.55 7.77 -10.59
N PRO A 97 -7.82 7.38 -10.41
CA PRO A 97 -8.81 8.20 -9.71
C PRO A 97 -8.39 8.55 -8.28
N ALA A 98 -7.81 7.60 -7.55
CA ALA A 98 -7.35 7.83 -6.18
C ALA A 98 -6.20 8.85 -6.13
N ALA A 99 -5.24 8.78 -7.05
CA ALA A 99 -4.18 9.79 -7.15
C ALA A 99 -4.73 11.16 -7.53
N ARG A 100 -5.71 11.21 -8.43
CA ARG A 100 -6.37 12.45 -8.85
C ARG A 100 -7.04 13.16 -7.67
N ASP A 101 -7.80 12.42 -6.86
CA ASP A 101 -8.48 12.96 -5.66
C ASP A 101 -7.49 13.59 -4.68
N VAL A 102 -6.34 12.94 -4.45
CA VAL A 102 -5.26 13.50 -3.62
C VAL A 102 -4.76 14.83 -4.17
N TRP A 103 -4.47 14.91 -5.47
CA TRP A 103 -4.01 16.14 -6.12
C TRP A 103 -5.04 17.26 -6.04
N GLU A 104 -6.32 16.98 -6.26
CA GLU A 104 -7.39 17.97 -6.20
C GLU A 104 -7.60 18.50 -4.78
N ARG A 105 -7.54 17.63 -3.78
CA ARG A 105 -7.61 18.02 -2.36
C ARG A 105 -6.39 18.83 -1.94
N ALA A 106 -5.20 18.43 -2.34
CA ALA A 106 -3.97 19.19 -2.04
C ALA A 106 -4.02 20.57 -2.68
N ASP A 107 -4.41 20.65 -3.94
CA ASP A 107 -4.54 21.91 -4.67
C ASP A 107 -5.54 22.86 -4.02
N LYS A 108 -6.70 22.36 -3.62
CA LYS A 108 -7.70 23.11 -2.89
C LYS A 108 -7.13 23.69 -1.58
N VAL A 109 -6.45 22.84 -0.78
CA VAL A 109 -5.86 23.28 0.50
C VAL A 109 -4.76 24.32 0.28
N THR A 110 -3.90 24.15 -0.72
CA THR A 110 -2.84 25.12 -1.00
C THR A 110 -3.39 26.44 -1.52
N CYS A 111 -4.40 26.43 -2.38
CA CYS A 111 -5.09 27.64 -2.81
C CYS A 111 -5.73 28.39 -1.63
N GLU A 112 -6.45 27.68 -0.76
CA GLU A 112 -7.17 28.29 0.35
C GLU A 112 -6.25 28.77 1.49
N LYS A 113 -5.19 28.04 1.80
CA LYS A 113 -4.33 28.31 2.97
C LYS A 113 -3.03 29.03 2.63
N LEU A 114 -2.47 28.73 1.46
CA LEU A 114 -1.15 29.24 1.07
C LEU A 114 -1.22 30.24 -0.09
N GLY A 115 -2.39 30.41 -0.73
CA GLY A 115 -2.61 31.38 -1.78
C GLY A 115 -2.00 31.00 -3.14
N PHE A 116 -1.69 29.71 -3.35
CA PHE A 116 -1.19 29.23 -4.63
C PHE A 116 -1.70 27.83 -4.97
N SER A 117 -1.78 27.50 -6.26
CA SER A 117 -2.09 26.16 -6.75
C SER A 117 -0.83 25.33 -6.81
N ILE A 118 -0.75 24.26 -6.00
CA ILE A 118 0.37 23.32 -6.08
C ILE A 118 0.36 22.54 -7.40
N LEU A 119 -0.81 22.27 -7.95
CA LEU A 119 -0.95 21.62 -9.23
C LEU A 119 -0.38 22.47 -10.37
N ALA A 120 -0.67 23.78 -10.37
CA ALA A 120 -0.10 24.69 -11.35
C ALA A 120 1.43 24.83 -11.18
N VAL A 121 1.92 24.93 -9.94
CA VAL A 121 3.36 24.99 -9.66
C VAL A 121 4.09 23.75 -10.19
N VAL A 122 3.55 22.55 -9.96
CA VAL A 122 4.17 21.30 -10.43
C VAL A 122 4.09 21.19 -11.97
N ARG A 123 2.94 21.55 -12.56
CA ARG A 123 2.73 21.45 -14.00
C ARG A 123 3.61 22.43 -14.80
N ASP A 124 3.65 23.68 -14.37
CA ASP A 124 4.21 24.77 -15.17
C ASP A 124 5.59 25.22 -14.67
N ASN A 125 5.98 24.90 -13.45
CA ASN A 125 7.19 25.33 -12.76
C ASN A 125 7.51 26.83 -13.01
N PRO A 126 6.58 27.77 -12.66
CA PRO A 126 6.76 29.17 -12.98
C PRO A 126 7.98 29.74 -12.27
N LYS A 127 8.62 30.75 -12.87
CA LYS A 127 9.80 31.42 -12.31
C LYS A 127 9.44 32.49 -11.27
N GLU A 128 8.20 32.93 -11.29
CA GLU A 128 7.65 33.92 -10.39
C GLU A 128 6.19 33.61 -10.05
N LEU A 129 5.80 33.86 -8.80
CA LEU A 129 4.44 33.75 -8.33
C LEU A 129 4.23 34.64 -7.09
N THR A 130 3.10 35.32 -7.03
CA THR A 130 2.70 36.06 -5.83
C THR A 130 1.60 35.29 -5.09
N ALA A 131 1.84 34.99 -3.82
CA ALA A 131 0.90 34.31 -2.94
C ALA A 131 0.83 35.02 -1.59
N ASN A 132 -0.38 35.29 -1.13
CA ASN A 132 -0.64 36.00 0.15
C ASN A 132 0.17 37.31 0.30
N GLY A 133 0.32 38.06 -0.81
CA GLY A 133 1.05 39.35 -0.83
C GLY A 133 2.58 39.25 -0.88
N VAL A 134 3.12 38.01 -0.95
CA VAL A 134 4.57 37.76 -1.07
C VAL A 134 4.89 37.27 -2.47
N THR A 135 5.86 37.89 -3.11
CA THR A 135 6.33 37.46 -4.45
C THR A 135 7.56 36.58 -4.31
N TYR A 136 7.47 35.37 -4.82
CA TYR A 136 8.52 34.37 -4.87
C TYR A 136 9.13 34.34 -6.26
N ARG A 137 10.46 34.22 -6.35
CA ARG A 137 11.20 34.16 -7.62
C ARG A 137 12.32 33.14 -7.54
N HIS A 138 12.50 32.36 -8.62
CA HIS A 138 13.65 31.49 -8.78
C HIS A 138 13.98 31.33 -10.28
N PRO A 139 15.25 31.47 -10.70
CA PRO A 139 15.63 31.45 -12.11
C PRO A 139 15.32 30.12 -12.82
N GLU A 140 15.37 29.01 -12.10
CA GLU A 140 15.09 27.65 -12.61
C GLU A 140 13.66 27.18 -12.29
N GLY A 141 12.79 28.06 -11.80
CA GLY A 141 11.42 27.76 -11.44
C GLY A 141 11.21 27.49 -9.94
N LEU A 142 10.01 27.73 -9.49
CA LEU A 142 9.62 27.74 -8.06
C LEU A 142 9.71 26.36 -7.39
N LEU A 143 9.70 25.26 -8.15
CA LEU A 143 9.95 23.93 -7.60
C LEU A 143 11.34 23.78 -6.97
N ASN A 144 12.26 24.71 -7.19
CA ASN A 144 13.57 24.74 -6.54
C ASN A 144 13.58 25.52 -5.22
N LEU A 145 12.47 26.14 -4.85
CA LEU A 145 12.30 26.74 -3.53
C LEU A 145 11.68 25.73 -2.57
N THR A 146 12.29 25.56 -1.39
CA THR A 146 11.95 24.56 -0.39
C THR A 146 10.45 24.55 -0.02
N GLN A 147 9.83 25.71 0.12
CA GLN A 147 8.41 25.84 0.48
C GLN A 147 7.46 25.25 -0.57
N PHE A 148 7.82 25.30 -1.86
CA PHE A 148 7.04 24.66 -2.92
C PHE A 148 7.44 23.20 -3.11
N THR A 149 8.75 22.90 -3.03
CA THR A 149 9.28 21.54 -3.15
C THR A 149 8.68 20.59 -2.12
N GLN A 150 8.67 20.99 -0.84
CA GLN A 150 8.16 20.15 0.25
C GLN A 150 6.68 19.83 0.07
N VAL A 151 5.86 20.81 -0.28
CA VAL A 151 4.44 20.62 -0.52
C VAL A 151 4.21 19.71 -1.75
N ALA A 152 4.98 19.93 -2.82
CA ALA A 152 4.90 19.10 -4.03
C ALA A 152 5.26 17.65 -3.74
N LEU A 153 6.40 17.39 -3.07
CA LEU A 153 6.86 16.03 -2.74
C LEU A 153 5.90 15.31 -1.78
N ALA A 154 5.36 16.02 -0.77
CA ALA A 154 4.35 15.45 0.11
C ALA A 154 3.09 15.05 -0.69
N THR A 155 2.62 15.91 -1.60
CA THR A 155 1.46 15.61 -2.46
C THR A 155 1.73 14.39 -3.34
N VAL A 156 2.92 14.31 -3.96
CA VAL A 156 3.35 13.16 -4.76
C VAL A 156 3.34 11.87 -3.93
N ALA A 157 3.93 11.89 -2.72
CA ALA A 157 3.98 10.72 -1.85
C ALA A 157 2.57 10.22 -1.47
N PHE A 158 1.66 11.13 -1.14
CA PHE A 158 0.27 10.77 -0.85
C PHE A 158 -0.47 10.24 -2.08
N ALA A 159 -0.27 10.84 -3.25
CA ALA A 159 -0.89 10.39 -4.49
C ALA A 159 -0.40 8.99 -4.89
N GLN A 160 0.90 8.72 -4.78
CA GLN A 160 1.47 7.40 -5.03
C GLN A 160 0.99 6.36 -4.02
N THR A 161 0.90 6.72 -2.73
CA THR A 161 0.31 5.84 -1.71
C THR A 161 -1.14 5.49 -2.03
N ALA A 162 -1.94 6.47 -2.43
CA ALA A 162 -3.35 6.25 -2.78
C ALA A 162 -3.47 5.30 -3.98
N ARG A 163 -2.64 5.49 -5.00
CA ARG A 163 -2.58 4.60 -6.17
C ARG A 163 -2.16 3.18 -5.81
N LEU A 164 -1.15 3.01 -4.97
CA LEU A 164 -0.70 1.69 -4.52
C LEU A 164 -1.80 0.97 -3.74
N ARG A 165 -2.50 1.66 -2.86
CA ARG A 165 -3.66 1.11 -2.14
C ARG A 165 -4.82 0.75 -3.06
N GLU A 166 -5.09 1.56 -4.07
CA GLU A 166 -6.08 1.26 -5.11
C GLU A 166 -5.71 -0.02 -5.87
N ALA A 167 -4.42 -0.26 -6.09
CA ALA A 167 -3.89 -1.48 -6.72
C ALA A 167 -3.80 -2.70 -5.78
N GLY A 168 -4.15 -2.56 -4.49
CA GLY A 168 -4.17 -3.67 -3.52
C GLY A 168 -2.87 -3.86 -2.74
N ALA A 169 -1.97 -2.88 -2.72
CA ALA A 169 -0.72 -2.93 -1.94
C ALA A 169 -0.92 -2.50 -0.47
#